data_f6d953314163c9703d57fc3019280b4a
#
_entry.id   f6d953314163c9703d57fc3019280b4a
#
_cell.length_a   1.000
_cell.length_b   1.000
_cell.length_c   1.000
_cell.angle_alpha   90.00
_cell.angle_beta   90.00
_cell.angle_gamma   90.00
#
_symmetry.space_group_name_H-M   'P 1'
#
loop_
_entity.id
_entity.type
_entity.pdbx_description
1 polymer ?
#
loop_
_entity_poly.entity_id
_entity_poly.type
_entity_poly.pdbx_seq_one_letter_code
_entity_poly.pdbx_strand_id
1 'polypeptide(L)'
;MIKILIISAGLVFSLSAYGEVDPFEDINQVTHKFNTKIDESFAAPIAEIYVKIMPDKLEIGVSNFVANYEDVNIGLNNLLQGKIKDGFSDIGRLVVNSTIGVLGFVDVASKMGLEKHDEDFGQTLGYWGIRSGPYIVLPFIGPSSLR
;
A
#
# COMPACT_ATOMS: atom_id res chain seq x y z
N MET A 1 7.57 22.69 43.50
CA MET A 1 6.27 22.31 42.85
C MET A 1 6.42 21.84 41.43
N ILE A 2 7.28 22.41 40.58
CA ILE A 2 7.46 22.04 39.16
C ILE A 2 8.06 20.62 38.96
N LYS A 3 8.95 20.16 39.85
CA LYS A 3 9.59 18.83 39.74
C LYS A 3 8.63 17.66 39.99
N ILE A 4 7.56 17.86 40.79
CA ILE A 4 6.54 16.82 41.10
C ILE A 4 5.59 16.68 39.90
N LEU A 5 5.33 17.74 39.14
CA LEU A 5 4.46 17.72 37.97
C LEU A 5 5.08 16.94 36.79
N ILE A 6 6.40 16.99 36.64
CA ILE A 6 7.14 16.28 35.57
C ILE A 6 7.16 14.76 35.84
N ILE A 7 7.25 14.35 37.11
CA ILE A 7 7.24 12.91 37.49
C ILE A 7 5.84 12.31 37.30
N SER A 8 4.77 13.07 37.58
CA SER A 8 3.39 12.58 37.36
C SER A 8 3.03 12.50 35.88
N ALA A 9 3.55 13.38 35.02
CA ALA A 9 3.35 13.32 33.58
C ALA A 9 4.09 12.12 32.94
N GLY A 10 5.29 11.79 33.46
CA GLY A 10 6.04 10.61 32.99
C GLY A 10 5.41 9.27 33.35
N LEU A 11 4.70 9.20 34.48
CA LEU A 11 4.01 7.97 34.93
C LEU A 11 2.71 7.69 34.16
N VAL A 12 2.04 8.74 33.66
CA VAL A 12 0.82 8.56 32.82
C VAL A 12 1.16 8.09 31.41
N PHE A 13 2.34 8.45 30.87
CA PHE A 13 2.78 7.97 29.55
C PHE A 13 3.29 6.53 29.55
N SER A 14 3.74 5.99 30.70
CA SER A 14 4.21 4.61 30.79
C SER A 14 3.11 3.58 30.96
N LEU A 15 1.87 3.98 31.21
CA LEU A 15 0.70 3.07 31.31
C LEU A 15 0.01 2.81 29.95
N SER A 16 0.41 3.50 28.89
CA SER A 16 -0.15 3.30 27.54
C SER A 16 0.61 2.28 26.70
N ALA A 17 1.63 1.63 27.23
CA ALA A 17 2.45 0.62 26.54
C ALA A 17 2.08 -0.83 26.89
N TYR A 18 0.84 -1.08 27.27
CA TYR A 18 0.29 -2.43 27.15
C TYR A 18 -0.05 -2.61 25.68
N GLY A 19 0.89 -3.19 24.93
CA GLY A 19 0.65 -3.59 23.55
C GLY A 19 -0.64 -4.44 23.52
N GLU A 20 -1.54 -4.11 22.62
CA GLU A 20 -2.69 -4.97 22.32
C GLU A 20 -2.12 -6.37 22.06
N VAL A 21 -2.57 -7.36 22.86
CA VAL A 21 -2.14 -8.75 22.66
C VAL A 21 -2.65 -9.16 21.28
N ASP A 22 -1.74 -9.47 20.37
CA ASP A 22 -2.10 -9.96 19.05
C ASP A 22 -2.81 -11.32 19.19
N PRO A 23 -4.11 -11.42 18.91
CA PRO A 23 -4.85 -12.67 19.08
C PRO A 23 -4.40 -13.76 18.10
N PHE A 24 -3.62 -13.42 17.08
CA PHE A 24 -3.13 -14.32 16.03
C PHE A 24 -1.60 -14.46 16.02
N GLU A 25 -0.91 -14.08 17.09
CA GLU A 25 0.55 -14.03 17.16
C GLU A 25 1.21 -15.34 16.66
N ASP A 26 0.76 -16.50 17.15
CA ASP A 26 1.34 -17.79 16.75
C ASP A 26 1.18 -18.06 15.25
N ILE A 27 -0.01 -17.77 14.71
CA ILE A 27 -0.30 -17.93 13.27
C ILE A 27 0.53 -16.94 12.46
N ASN A 28 0.57 -15.69 12.90
CA ASN A 28 1.32 -14.61 12.24
C ASN A 28 2.81 -14.93 12.18
N GLN A 29 3.40 -15.46 13.26
CA GLN A 29 4.80 -15.88 13.29
C GLN A 29 5.10 -17.03 12.32
N VAL A 30 4.23 -18.03 12.25
CA VAL A 30 4.39 -19.18 11.33
C VAL A 30 4.30 -18.71 9.88
N THR A 31 3.29 -17.90 9.58
CA THR A 31 3.08 -17.36 8.22
C THR A 31 4.22 -16.42 7.81
N HIS A 32 4.71 -15.59 8.73
CA HIS A 32 5.86 -14.73 8.46
C HIS A 32 7.11 -15.53 8.11
N LYS A 33 7.45 -16.58 8.89
CA LYS A 33 8.57 -17.47 8.59
C LYS A 33 8.41 -18.16 7.23
N PHE A 34 7.21 -18.58 6.89
CA PHE A 34 6.90 -19.15 5.58
C PHE A 34 7.16 -18.13 4.47
N ASN A 35 6.61 -16.90 4.60
CA ASN A 35 6.79 -15.83 3.62
C ASN A 35 8.29 -15.48 3.44
N THR A 36 9.03 -15.32 4.54
CA THR A 36 10.48 -15.07 4.49
C THR A 36 11.22 -16.16 3.73
N LYS A 37 10.87 -17.44 3.97
CA LYS A 37 11.52 -18.54 3.26
C LYS A 37 11.21 -18.57 1.77
N ILE A 38 9.99 -18.20 1.38
CA ILE A 38 9.62 -18.06 -0.04
C ILE A 38 10.37 -16.88 -0.67
N ASP A 39 10.44 -15.76 0.02
CA ASP A 39 11.16 -14.58 -0.45
C ASP A 39 12.64 -14.89 -0.69
N GLU A 40 13.34 -15.43 0.30
CA GLU A 40 14.75 -15.80 0.20
C GLU A 40 15.04 -16.87 -0.85
N SER A 41 14.12 -17.85 -1.03
CA SER A 41 14.35 -18.98 -1.92
C SER A 41 13.98 -18.71 -3.37
N PHE A 42 13.03 -17.80 -3.62
CA PHE A 42 12.46 -17.59 -4.95
C PHE A 42 12.39 -16.11 -5.34
N ALA A 43 11.75 -15.25 -4.53
CA ALA A 43 11.49 -13.89 -4.95
C ALA A 43 12.77 -13.05 -5.05
N ALA A 44 13.63 -13.10 -4.05
CA ALA A 44 14.88 -12.34 -4.03
C ALA A 44 15.85 -12.77 -5.16
N PRO A 45 16.11 -14.07 -5.42
CA PRO A 45 16.93 -14.49 -6.56
C PRO A 45 16.36 -14.07 -7.92
N ILE A 46 15.03 -14.16 -8.09
CA ILE A 46 14.37 -13.74 -9.34
C ILE A 46 14.51 -12.23 -9.50
N ALA A 47 14.27 -11.45 -8.43
CA ALA A 47 14.43 -10.00 -8.46
C ALA A 47 15.88 -9.57 -8.78
N GLU A 48 16.88 -10.25 -8.23
CA GLU A 48 18.30 -9.97 -8.56
C GLU A 48 18.62 -10.22 -10.04
N ILE A 49 18.07 -11.29 -10.61
CA ILE A 49 18.24 -11.59 -12.04
C ILE A 49 17.53 -10.54 -12.87
N TYR A 50 16.30 -10.16 -12.50
CA TYR A 50 15.52 -9.14 -13.17
C TYR A 50 16.28 -7.82 -13.25
N VAL A 51 16.78 -7.32 -12.11
CA VAL A 51 17.54 -6.05 -12.04
C VAL A 51 18.83 -6.10 -12.88
N LYS A 52 19.47 -7.27 -12.99
CA LYS A 52 20.71 -7.43 -13.78
C LYS A 52 20.47 -7.44 -15.29
N ILE A 53 19.30 -7.93 -15.73
CA ILE A 53 19.02 -8.17 -17.15
C ILE A 53 18.14 -7.05 -17.74
N MET A 54 17.24 -6.47 -16.91
CA MET A 54 16.25 -5.51 -17.38
C MET A 54 16.90 -4.12 -17.59
N PRO A 55 16.84 -3.56 -18.79
CA PRO A 55 17.27 -2.17 -19.00
C PRO A 55 16.34 -1.20 -18.27
N ASP A 56 16.90 -0.14 -17.67
CA ASP A 56 16.17 0.86 -16.87
C ASP A 56 14.90 1.39 -17.55
N LYS A 57 14.98 1.64 -18.87
CA LYS A 57 13.83 2.16 -19.64
C LYS A 57 12.68 1.16 -19.74
N LEU A 58 12.98 -0.13 -19.81
CA LEU A 58 11.96 -1.17 -19.83
C LEU A 58 11.39 -1.39 -18.43
N GLU A 59 12.21 -1.33 -17.40
CA GLU A 59 11.78 -1.38 -16.00
C GLU A 59 10.78 -0.25 -15.69
N ILE A 60 11.11 0.99 -16.05
CA ILE A 60 10.21 2.13 -15.94
C ILE A 60 8.89 1.88 -16.71
N GLY A 61 8.98 1.36 -17.93
CA GLY A 61 7.80 1.06 -18.73
C GLY A 61 6.90 0.02 -18.11
N VAL A 62 7.46 -1.08 -17.58
CA VAL A 62 6.71 -2.12 -16.85
C VAL A 62 6.08 -1.54 -15.59
N SER A 63 6.83 -0.76 -14.83
CA SER A 63 6.31 -0.08 -13.62
C SER A 63 5.14 0.84 -13.95
N ASN A 64 5.26 1.65 -15.01
CA ASN A 64 4.17 2.52 -15.46
C ASN A 64 2.94 1.72 -15.91
N PHE A 65 3.14 0.59 -16.61
CA PHE A 65 2.04 -0.28 -17.03
C PHE A 65 1.27 -0.84 -15.83
N VAL A 66 1.97 -1.34 -14.79
CA VAL A 66 1.34 -1.82 -13.56
C VAL A 66 0.62 -0.68 -12.86
N ALA A 67 1.27 0.48 -12.70
CA ALA A 67 0.69 1.66 -12.09
C ALA A 67 -0.57 2.17 -12.83
N ASN A 68 -0.60 2.06 -14.16
CA ASN A 68 -1.77 2.40 -14.97
C ASN A 68 -2.94 1.42 -14.74
N TYR A 69 -2.65 0.15 -14.50
CA TYR A 69 -3.68 -0.82 -14.11
C TYR A 69 -4.23 -0.52 -12.70
N GLU A 70 -3.38 -0.11 -11.77
CA GLU A 70 -3.78 0.31 -10.42
C GLU A 70 -4.70 1.54 -10.44
N ASP A 71 -4.53 2.48 -11.38
CA ASP A 71 -5.37 3.68 -11.52
C ASP A 71 -6.88 3.33 -11.65
N VAL A 72 -7.23 2.11 -12.14
CA VAL A 72 -8.62 1.61 -12.13
C VAL A 72 -9.15 1.49 -10.71
N ASN A 73 -8.39 0.79 -9.87
CA ASN A 73 -8.79 0.55 -8.48
C ASN A 73 -8.77 1.84 -7.66
N ILE A 74 -7.74 2.67 -7.85
CA ILE A 74 -7.60 3.97 -7.19
C ILE A 74 -8.79 4.88 -7.53
N GLY A 75 -9.10 5.05 -8.82
CA GLY A 75 -10.22 5.87 -9.27
C GLY A 75 -11.57 5.40 -8.72
N LEU A 76 -11.82 4.08 -8.70
CA LEU A 76 -13.03 3.52 -8.11
C LEU A 76 -13.12 3.79 -6.60
N ASN A 77 -12.03 3.61 -5.86
CA ASN A 77 -12.00 3.86 -4.42
C ASN A 77 -12.18 5.35 -4.10
N ASN A 78 -11.59 6.26 -4.89
CA ASN A 78 -11.85 7.69 -4.78
C ASN A 78 -13.34 8.02 -4.96
N LEU A 79 -13.99 7.44 -5.97
CA LEU A 79 -15.42 7.63 -6.19
C LEU A 79 -16.26 7.08 -5.03
N LEU A 80 -15.94 5.89 -4.51
CA LEU A 80 -16.61 5.27 -3.36
C LEU A 80 -16.46 6.09 -2.07
N GLN A 81 -15.38 6.87 -1.94
CA GLN A 81 -15.16 7.82 -0.86
C GLN A 81 -15.80 9.19 -1.10
N GLY A 82 -16.44 9.41 -2.24
CA GLY A 82 -17.04 10.69 -2.61
C GLY A 82 -16.02 11.74 -3.11
N LYS A 83 -14.77 11.36 -3.35
CA LYS A 83 -13.70 12.20 -3.93
C LYS A 83 -13.86 12.23 -5.46
N ILE A 84 -14.95 12.85 -5.93
CA ILE A 84 -15.36 12.77 -7.34
C ILE A 84 -14.30 13.32 -8.29
N LYS A 85 -13.66 14.44 -7.94
CA LYS A 85 -12.63 15.08 -8.77
C LYS A 85 -11.41 14.16 -8.93
N ASP A 86 -10.96 13.55 -7.84
CA ASP A 86 -9.78 12.70 -7.81
C ASP A 86 -10.06 11.40 -8.56
N GLY A 87 -11.24 10.78 -8.33
CA GLY A 87 -11.66 9.59 -9.06
C GLY A 87 -11.73 9.79 -10.58
N PHE A 88 -12.26 10.92 -11.05
CA PHE A 88 -12.25 11.23 -12.49
C PHE A 88 -10.85 11.57 -13.00
N SER A 89 -9.96 12.14 -12.18
CA SER A 89 -8.57 12.34 -12.53
C SER A 89 -7.87 11.01 -12.80
N ASP A 90 -8.02 10.03 -11.90
CA ASP A 90 -7.38 8.72 -12.02
C ASP A 90 -7.94 7.91 -13.22
N ILE A 91 -9.26 7.97 -13.45
CA ILE A 91 -9.85 7.39 -14.67
C ILE A 91 -9.32 8.09 -15.93
N GLY A 92 -9.17 9.41 -15.90
CA GLY A 92 -8.58 10.19 -16.98
C GLY A 92 -7.12 9.78 -17.25
N ARG A 93 -6.33 9.54 -16.20
CA ARG A 93 -4.98 9.00 -16.30
C ARG A 93 -4.96 7.65 -17.01
N LEU A 94 -5.82 6.72 -16.56
CA LEU A 94 -5.96 5.41 -17.20
C LEU A 94 -6.22 5.54 -18.70
N VAL A 95 -7.16 6.37 -19.11
CA VAL A 95 -7.52 6.56 -20.52
C VAL A 95 -6.35 7.16 -21.32
N VAL A 96 -5.73 8.21 -20.81
CA VAL A 96 -4.59 8.88 -21.47
C VAL A 96 -3.40 7.94 -21.60
N ASN A 97 -3.01 7.29 -20.52
CA ASN A 97 -1.86 6.40 -20.51
C ASN A 97 -2.10 5.14 -21.34
N SER A 98 -3.32 4.61 -21.35
CA SER A 98 -3.66 3.42 -22.16
C SER A 98 -3.72 3.74 -23.67
N THR A 99 -4.09 4.94 -24.05
CA THR A 99 -4.22 5.34 -25.47
C THR A 99 -2.93 5.97 -26.00
N ILE A 100 -2.51 7.10 -25.45
CA ILE A 100 -1.36 7.88 -25.91
C ILE A 100 -0.06 7.31 -25.32
N GLY A 101 -0.10 6.76 -24.10
CA GLY A 101 1.02 6.20 -23.35
C GLY A 101 1.38 4.75 -23.72
N VAL A 102 0.91 4.24 -24.87
CA VAL A 102 1.22 2.89 -25.36
C VAL A 102 0.83 1.83 -24.30
N LEU A 103 -0.48 1.68 -24.05
CA LEU A 103 -1.05 0.77 -23.03
C LEU A 103 -0.55 1.02 -21.60
N GLY A 104 -0.10 2.23 -21.30
CA GLY A 104 0.39 2.59 -19.97
C GLY A 104 1.90 2.47 -19.77
N PHE A 105 2.68 2.03 -20.78
CA PHE A 105 4.14 1.98 -20.68
C PHE A 105 4.79 3.35 -20.54
N VAL A 106 4.12 4.41 -21.01
CA VAL A 106 4.57 5.79 -20.86
C VAL A 106 3.53 6.56 -20.05
N ASP A 107 3.95 7.15 -18.93
CA ASP A 107 3.08 8.02 -18.14
C ASP A 107 3.00 9.40 -18.79
N VAL A 108 2.03 9.55 -19.70
CA VAL A 108 1.70 10.80 -20.38
C VAL A 108 0.80 11.66 -19.51
N ALA A 109 -0.07 11.04 -18.73
CA ALA A 109 -1.03 11.71 -17.87
C ALA A 109 -0.35 12.65 -16.86
N SER A 110 0.72 12.20 -16.21
CA SER A 110 1.52 13.05 -15.32
C SER A 110 2.13 14.24 -16.02
N LYS A 111 2.58 14.07 -17.28
CA LYS A 111 3.10 15.18 -18.09
C LYS A 111 2.02 16.17 -18.51
N MET A 112 0.77 15.75 -18.53
CA MET A 112 -0.40 16.60 -18.79
C MET A 112 -0.92 17.28 -17.51
N GLY A 113 -0.30 17.01 -16.35
CA GLY A 113 -0.68 17.61 -15.07
C GLY A 113 -1.83 16.89 -14.36
N LEU A 114 -2.16 15.65 -14.76
CA LEU A 114 -3.09 14.81 -14.02
C LEU A 114 -2.35 14.18 -12.83
N GLU A 115 -2.77 14.55 -11.63
CA GLU A 115 -2.18 14.07 -10.38
C GLU A 115 -2.56 12.60 -10.15
N LYS A 116 -1.59 11.77 -9.72
CA LYS A 116 -1.82 10.40 -9.31
C LYS A 116 -2.16 10.38 -7.82
N HIS A 117 -3.22 9.66 -7.48
CA HIS A 117 -3.63 9.42 -6.10
C HIS A 117 -3.24 7.99 -5.67
N ASP A 118 -3.44 7.68 -4.41
CA ASP A 118 -3.15 6.38 -3.81
C ASP A 118 -4.29 6.01 -2.86
N GLU A 119 -5.26 5.26 -3.38
CA GLU A 119 -6.45 4.83 -2.65
C GLU A 119 -6.71 3.35 -2.87
N ASP A 120 -7.04 2.66 -1.79
CA ASP A 120 -7.39 1.25 -1.81
C ASP A 120 -8.74 0.97 -1.13
N PHE A 121 -9.19 -0.27 -1.23
CA PHE A 121 -10.46 -0.67 -0.62
C PHE A 121 -10.42 -0.66 0.91
N GLY A 122 -9.26 -0.94 1.53
CA GLY A 122 -9.08 -0.85 2.97
C GLY A 122 -9.23 0.60 3.47
N GLN A 123 -8.68 1.58 2.72
CA GLN A 123 -8.87 3.00 2.99
C GLN A 123 -10.34 3.41 2.84
N THR A 124 -11.02 2.91 1.79
CA THR A 124 -12.45 3.15 1.57
C THR A 124 -13.31 2.63 2.73
N LEU A 125 -13.06 1.41 3.20
CA LEU A 125 -13.74 0.86 4.37
C LEU A 125 -13.45 1.69 5.63
N GLY A 126 -12.20 2.18 5.79
CA GLY A 126 -11.83 3.09 6.87
C GLY A 126 -12.57 4.43 6.80
N TYR A 127 -12.71 4.99 5.62
CA TYR A 127 -13.48 6.21 5.37
C TYR A 127 -14.96 6.03 5.76
N TRP A 128 -15.52 4.84 5.53
CA TRP A 128 -16.89 4.49 5.97
C TRP A 128 -16.99 4.13 7.46
N GLY A 129 -15.90 4.22 8.22
CA GLY A 129 -15.88 4.01 9.67
C GLY A 129 -15.69 2.56 10.11
N ILE A 130 -15.34 1.65 9.19
CA ILE A 130 -15.03 0.26 9.52
C ILE A 130 -13.62 0.20 10.13
N ARG A 131 -13.52 -0.39 11.34
CA ARG A 131 -12.24 -0.55 12.05
C ARG A 131 -11.36 -1.57 11.35
N SER A 132 -10.02 -1.41 11.46
CA SER A 132 -9.03 -2.31 10.85
C SER A 132 -9.15 -3.77 11.34
N GLY A 133 -9.63 -3.98 12.56
CA GLY A 133 -9.60 -5.29 13.18
C GLY A 133 -8.19 -5.72 13.60
N PRO A 134 -8.02 -6.98 14.03
CA PRO A 134 -6.73 -7.50 14.45
C PRO A 134 -5.76 -7.62 13.27
N TYR A 135 -4.46 -7.57 13.61
CA TYR A 135 -3.37 -7.80 12.69
C TYR A 135 -3.32 -9.27 12.26
N ILE A 136 -3.08 -9.51 10.99
CA ILE A 136 -2.93 -10.85 10.41
C ILE A 136 -1.86 -10.84 9.33
N VAL A 137 -1.03 -11.89 9.30
CA VAL A 137 -0.06 -12.10 8.22
C VAL A 137 -0.63 -13.12 7.25
N LEU A 138 -0.82 -12.69 6.00
CA LEU A 138 -1.35 -13.55 4.96
C LEU A 138 -0.23 -14.27 4.21
N PRO A 139 -0.40 -15.57 3.84
CA PRO A 139 0.57 -16.28 3.02
C PRO A 139 0.77 -15.55 1.68
N PHE A 140 2.03 -15.39 1.25
CA PHE A 140 2.47 -14.70 0.03
C PHE A 140 2.23 -13.19 -0.03
N ILE A 141 1.22 -12.68 0.66
CA ILE A 141 0.81 -11.25 0.62
C ILE A 141 1.55 -10.45 1.71
N GLY A 142 1.76 -11.06 2.90
CA GLY A 142 2.43 -10.41 4.02
C GLY A 142 1.48 -9.78 5.04
N PRO A 143 1.95 -8.74 5.75
CA PRO A 143 1.21 -8.06 6.80
C PRO A 143 -0.09 -7.43 6.30
N SER A 144 -1.18 -7.65 7.01
CA SER A 144 -2.52 -7.17 6.67
C SER A 144 -3.39 -6.96 7.92
N SER A 145 -4.62 -6.58 7.73
CA SER A 145 -5.68 -6.56 8.73
C SER A 145 -6.98 -7.09 8.12
N LEU A 146 -8.02 -7.25 8.94
CA LEU A 146 -9.33 -7.66 8.42
C LEU A 146 -10.05 -6.60 7.56
N ARG A 147 -9.46 -5.43 7.47
CA ARG A 147 -9.93 -4.35 6.60
C ARG A 147 -8.94 -4.15 5.47
#